data_b69d680b7fb6ec85351a80e1b416ca1c
#
_entry.id   b69d680b7fb6ec85351a80e1b416ca1c
#
_cell.length_a   1.000
_cell.length_b   1.000
_cell.length_c   1.000
_cell.angle_alpha   90.00
_cell.angle_beta   90.00
_cell.angle_gamma   90.00
#
_symmetry.space_group_name_H-M   'P 1'
#
loop_
_entity.id
_entity.type
_entity.pdbx_description
1 polymer ?
#
loop_
_entity_poly.entity_id
_entity_poly.type
_entity_poly.pdbx_seq_one_letter_code
_entity_poly.pdbx_strand_id
1 'polypeptide(L)'
;MGLDLVEVADKADPPVCRIMDYGKFKYEQSQRAKESRKKATHVLVKEMKYRPKIGPGDFDTKTRKVEQFLGDGSKVKVTIMFRGREMQHPELGRRILDRVAETVDHVGRVEVFPKQDGRNMIMVLVPGQGTRRQREAAADHRDAAAVVPPVADPVDAAAVVPP
;
A
#
# COMPACT_ATOMS: atom_id res chain seq x y z
N MET A 1 20.93 29.19 -31.72
CA MET A 1 20.17 28.29 -30.85
C MET A 1 21.11 27.17 -30.44
N GLY A 2 21.53 27.12 -29.18
CA GLY A 2 22.38 26.05 -28.64
C GLY A 2 21.53 24.81 -28.34
N LEU A 3 21.72 23.76 -29.14
CA LEU A 3 21.22 22.46 -28.87
C LEU A 3 22.38 21.56 -28.44
N ASP A 4 22.15 20.70 -27.49
CA ASP A 4 23.13 19.79 -26.94
C ASP A 4 22.97 18.38 -27.55
N LEU A 5 24.07 17.69 -27.73
CA LEU A 5 24.08 16.27 -28.07
C LEU A 5 23.94 15.46 -26.78
N VAL A 6 22.79 14.82 -26.58
CA VAL A 6 22.49 14.07 -25.37
C VAL A 6 22.46 12.58 -25.68
N GLU A 7 23.18 11.80 -24.90
CA GLU A 7 23.15 10.36 -24.94
C GLU A 7 21.86 9.87 -24.20
N VAL A 8 20.96 9.22 -24.93
CA VAL A 8 19.66 8.76 -24.42
C VAL A 8 19.71 7.31 -23.96
N ALA A 9 20.58 6.50 -24.58
CA ALA A 9 20.77 5.09 -24.24
C ALA A 9 22.25 4.73 -24.28
N ASP A 10 22.91 4.81 -23.14
CA ASP A 10 24.32 4.49 -22.92
C ASP A 10 24.65 3.00 -23.04
N LYS A 11 23.66 2.14 -22.78
CA LYS A 11 23.79 0.67 -22.76
C LYS A 11 23.46 0.01 -24.10
N ALA A 12 23.00 0.78 -25.09
CA ALA A 12 22.75 0.26 -26.42
C ALA A 12 24.05 0.17 -27.22
N ASP A 13 24.18 -0.85 -28.06
CA ASP A 13 25.32 -1.01 -28.97
C ASP A 13 24.80 -0.96 -30.42
N PRO A 14 25.08 0.12 -31.18
CA PRO A 14 25.78 1.36 -30.80
C PRO A 14 24.97 2.29 -29.86
N PRO A 15 25.63 3.16 -29.05
CA PRO A 15 24.97 4.10 -28.17
C PRO A 15 24.10 5.10 -28.96
N VAL A 16 22.94 5.41 -28.46
CA VAL A 16 21.99 6.31 -29.14
C VAL A 16 22.07 7.71 -28.56
N CYS A 17 22.46 8.66 -29.42
CA CYS A 17 22.51 10.07 -29.09
C CYS A 17 21.39 10.85 -29.80
N ARG A 18 20.89 11.90 -29.18
CA ARG A 18 19.85 12.78 -29.73
C ARG A 18 20.23 14.25 -29.51
N ILE A 19 19.98 15.06 -30.51
CA ILE A 19 20.19 16.51 -30.41
C ILE A 19 18.93 17.12 -29.81
N MET A 20 19.07 17.75 -28.63
CA MET A 20 17.98 18.38 -27.92
C MET A 20 18.48 19.41 -26.88
N ASP A 21 17.56 20.18 -26.30
CA ASP A 21 17.85 21.02 -25.12
C ASP A 21 18.00 20.11 -23.88
N TYR A 22 19.22 20.03 -23.36
CA TYR A 22 19.52 19.19 -22.18
C TYR A 22 18.78 19.66 -20.92
N GLY A 23 18.58 20.98 -20.75
CA GLY A 23 17.86 21.54 -19.62
C GLY A 23 16.42 21.07 -19.57
N LYS A 24 15.73 21.13 -20.72
CA LYS A 24 14.37 20.65 -20.88
C LYS A 24 14.26 19.14 -20.67
N PHE A 25 15.16 18.36 -21.26
CA PHE A 25 15.22 16.91 -21.11
C PHE A 25 15.40 16.49 -19.63
N LYS A 26 16.34 17.10 -18.92
CA LYS A 26 16.58 16.84 -17.50
C LYS A 26 15.36 17.18 -16.64
N TYR A 27 14.69 18.27 -16.94
CA TYR A 27 13.46 18.66 -16.25
C TYR A 27 12.35 17.64 -16.48
N GLU A 28 12.07 17.26 -17.72
CA GLU A 28 11.06 16.26 -18.05
C GLU A 28 11.37 14.90 -17.41
N GLN A 29 12.63 14.46 -17.44
CA GLN A 29 13.06 13.22 -16.79
C GLN A 29 12.83 13.28 -15.27
N SER A 30 13.14 14.42 -14.62
CA SER A 30 12.90 14.60 -13.21
C SER A 30 11.41 14.59 -12.87
N GLN A 31 10.55 15.16 -13.71
CA GLN A 31 9.10 15.14 -13.55
C GLN A 31 8.55 13.72 -13.70
N ARG A 32 8.96 12.97 -14.72
CA ARG A 32 8.58 11.57 -14.90
C ARG A 32 9.00 10.70 -13.70
N ALA A 33 10.22 10.95 -13.18
CA ALA A 33 10.70 10.25 -11.99
C ALA A 33 9.87 10.59 -10.73
N LYS A 34 9.45 11.85 -10.56
CA LYS A 34 8.56 12.27 -9.47
C LYS A 34 7.17 11.65 -9.60
N GLU A 35 6.60 11.63 -10.79
CA GLU A 35 5.31 11.00 -11.06
C GLU A 35 5.35 9.48 -10.85
N SER A 36 6.41 8.83 -11.32
CA SER A 36 6.64 7.40 -11.11
C SER A 36 6.72 7.08 -9.61
N ARG A 37 7.45 7.90 -8.82
CA ARG A 37 7.51 7.73 -7.36
C ARG A 37 6.16 7.96 -6.68
N LYS A 38 5.36 8.94 -7.13
CA LYS A 38 4.01 9.17 -6.59
C LYS A 38 3.07 8.02 -6.91
N LYS A 39 3.18 7.42 -8.09
CA LYS A 39 2.36 6.27 -8.53
C LYS A 39 2.88 4.93 -7.98
N ALA A 40 4.12 4.87 -7.48
CA ALA A 40 4.67 3.66 -6.89
C ALA A 40 3.92 3.33 -5.59
N THR A 41 3.06 2.34 -5.63
CA THR A 41 2.36 1.82 -4.46
C THR A 41 3.36 1.04 -3.59
N HIS A 42 3.81 1.64 -2.50
CA HIS A 42 4.61 0.92 -1.51
C HIS A 42 3.72 -0.06 -0.75
N VAL A 43 3.91 -1.34 -1.02
CA VAL A 43 3.25 -2.39 -0.26
C VAL A 43 3.92 -2.49 1.11
N LEU A 44 3.27 -1.91 2.11
CA LEU A 44 3.74 -1.99 3.49
C LEU A 44 3.43 -3.38 4.05
N VAL A 45 4.42 -3.99 4.72
CA VAL A 45 4.23 -5.23 5.46
C VAL A 45 3.99 -4.88 6.92
N LYS A 46 2.78 -5.16 7.42
CA LYS A 46 2.41 -4.98 8.82
C LYS A 46 2.51 -6.30 9.56
N GLU A 47 3.01 -6.30 10.78
CA GLU A 47 3.14 -7.51 11.60
C GLU A 47 2.06 -7.54 12.68
N MET A 48 1.39 -8.71 12.81
CA MET A 48 0.45 -8.99 13.89
C MET A 48 0.89 -10.22 14.68
N LYS A 49 1.03 -10.06 15.99
CA LYS A 49 1.52 -11.11 16.89
C LYS A 49 0.39 -11.75 17.66
N TYR A 50 0.34 -13.09 17.61
CA TYR A 50 -0.60 -13.92 18.36
C TYR A 50 0.15 -14.83 19.34
N ARG A 51 -0.60 -15.44 20.25
CA ARG A 51 -0.08 -16.48 21.18
C ARG A 51 -0.97 -17.71 21.11
N PRO A 52 -0.42 -18.92 21.37
CA PRO A 52 -1.19 -20.17 21.33
C PRO A 52 -2.39 -20.20 22.29
N LYS A 53 -2.29 -19.47 23.41
CA LYS A 53 -3.35 -19.36 24.44
C LYS A 53 -4.05 -18.01 24.37
N ILE A 54 -4.45 -17.55 23.19
CA ILE A 54 -5.19 -16.30 23.02
C ILE A 54 -6.65 -16.47 23.44
N GLY A 55 -7.17 -15.51 24.19
CA GLY A 55 -8.61 -15.45 24.48
C GLY A 55 -9.42 -15.09 23.24
N PRO A 56 -10.72 -15.49 23.18
CA PRO A 56 -11.58 -15.25 22.01
C PRO A 56 -11.71 -13.76 21.69
N GLY A 57 -11.94 -12.91 22.68
CA GLY A 57 -12.07 -11.46 22.47
C GLY A 57 -10.81 -10.77 21.93
N ASP A 58 -9.60 -11.21 22.39
CA ASP A 58 -8.33 -10.69 21.87
C ASP A 58 -8.06 -11.21 20.45
N PHE A 59 -8.46 -12.47 20.18
CA PHE A 59 -8.41 -13.04 18.83
C PHE A 59 -9.25 -12.21 17.86
N ASP A 60 -10.51 -11.95 18.18
CA ASP A 60 -11.44 -11.21 17.32
C ASP A 60 -10.96 -9.78 17.08
N THR A 61 -10.46 -9.11 18.14
CA THR A 61 -9.92 -7.75 18.04
C THR A 61 -8.71 -7.70 17.11
N LYS A 62 -7.81 -8.66 17.22
CA LYS A 62 -6.60 -8.73 16.36
C LYS A 62 -6.95 -9.12 14.93
N THR A 63 -7.88 -10.05 14.74
CA THR A 63 -8.30 -10.49 13.41
C THR A 63 -9.00 -9.35 12.67
N ARG A 64 -9.85 -8.56 13.35
CA ARG A 64 -10.44 -7.35 12.76
C ARG A 64 -9.39 -6.32 12.31
N LYS A 65 -8.29 -6.16 13.07
CA LYS A 65 -7.17 -5.32 12.63
C LYS A 65 -6.43 -5.88 11.41
N VAL A 66 -6.30 -7.21 11.33
CA VAL A 66 -5.71 -7.87 10.14
C VAL A 66 -6.59 -7.61 8.91
N GLU A 67 -7.91 -7.76 9.03
CA GLU A 67 -8.87 -7.43 7.97
C GLU A 67 -8.74 -5.97 7.51
N GLN A 68 -8.65 -5.05 8.46
CA GLN A 68 -8.46 -3.63 8.17
C GLN A 68 -7.15 -3.37 7.42
N PHE A 69 -6.05 -4.01 7.82
CA PHE A 69 -4.76 -3.86 7.15
C PHE A 69 -4.75 -4.46 5.74
N LEU A 70 -5.41 -5.60 5.53
CA LEU A 70 -5.61 -6.17 4.21
C LEU A 70 -6.52 -5.29 3.34
N GLY A 71 -7.61 -4.77 3.90
CA GLY A 71 -8.47 -3.77 3.28
C GLY A 71 -7.71 -2.51 2.88
N ASP A 72 -6.75 -2.07 3.68
CA ASP A 72 -5.81 -1.00 3.34
C ASP A 72 -4.80 -1.39 2.24
N GLY A 73 -4.81 -2.60 1.70
CA GLY A 73 -3.88 -3.09 0.68
C GLY A 73 -2.46 -3.32 1.19
N SER A 74 -2.27 -3.42 2.50
CA SER A 74 -0.99 -3.80 3.12
C SER A 74 -0.86 -5.32 3.20
N LYS A 75 0.36 -5.85 3.07
CA LYS A 75 0.63 -7.24 3.41
C LYS A 75 0.66 -7.39 4.94
N VAL A 76 0.17 -8.52 5.45
CA VAL A 76 0.17 -8.78 6.88
C VAL A 76 0.97 -10.05 7.19
N LYS A 77 2.04 -9.90 7.96
CA LYS A 77 2.80 -11.00 8.53
C LYS A 77 2.19 -11.36 9.87
N VAL A 78 1.55 -12.52 9.93
CA VAL A 78 0.99 -13.07 11.17
C VAL A 78 2.03 -13.96 11.83
N THR A 79 2.41 -13.61 13.05
CA THR A 79 3.46 -14.30 13.81
C THR A 79 2.87 -14.89 15.09
N ILE A 80 2.98 -16.21 15.31
CA ILE A 80 2.66 -16.85 16.58
C ILE A 80 3.94 -17.05 17.37
N MET A 81 3.95 -16.57 18.60
CA MET A 81 5.08 -16.67 19.50
C MET A 81 4.82 -17.76 20.53
N PHE A 82 5.59 -18.86 20.45
CA PHE A 82 5.56 -19.96 21.42
C PHE A 82 6.45 -19.67 22.64
N ARG A 83 6.02 -20.10 23.81
CA ARG A 83 6.81 -20.01 25.04
C ARG A 83 7.10 -21.40 25.59
N GLY A 84 8.36 -21.69 25.92
CA GLY A 84 8.79 -22.88 26.64
C GLY A 84 8.15 -24.16 26.09
N ARG A 85 7.32 -24.82 26.87
CA ARG A 85 6.68 -26.09 26.54
C ARG A 85 5.67 -26.00 25.37
N GLU A 86 5.21 -24.81 25.00
CA GLU A 86 4.27 -24.64 23.89
C GLU A 86 4.92 -24.98 22.53
N MET A 87 6.26 -24.95 22.46
CA MET A 87 7.01 -25.36 21.27
C MET A 87 6.83 -26.84 20.91
N GLN A 88 6.45 -27.68 21.89
CA GLN A 88 6.18 -29.11 21.67
C GLN A 88 4.83 -29.33 20.96
N HIS A 89 3.98 -28.31 20.91
CA HIS A 89 2.64 -28.35 20.34
C HIS A 89 2.45 -27.31 19.23
N PRO A 90 3.20 -27.40 18.11
CA PRO A 90 3.09 -26.46 17.00
C PRO A 90 1.71 -26.47 16.33
N GLU A 91 0.98 -27.58 16.46
CA GLU A 91 -0.39 -27.75 15.95
C GLU A 91 -1.36 -26.72 16.52
N LEU A 92 -1.17 -26.27 17.78
CA LEU A 92 -2.03 -25.22 18.38
C LEU A 92 -1.85 -23.88 17.66
N GLY A 93 -0.60 -23.56 17.27
CA GLY A 93 -0.32 -22.39 16.48
C GLY A 93 -0.92 -22.48 15.09
N ARG A 94 -0.75 -23.62 14.43
CA ARG A 94 -1.31 -23.84 13.10
C ARG A 94 -2.82 -23.68 13.07
N ARG A 95 -3.54 -24.27 14.02
CA ARG A 95 -5.01 -24.09 14.13
C ARG A 95 -5.44 -22.62 14.23
N ILE A 96 -4.68 -21.81 14.96
CA ILE A 96 -4.96 -20.37 15.08
C ILE A 96 -4.72 -19.65 13.75
N LEU A 97 -3.62 -19.97 13.05
CA LEU A 97 -3.32 -19.38 11.74
C LEU A 97 -4.34 -19.80 10.68
N ASP A 98 -4.76 -21.06 10.66
CA ASP A 98 -5.79 -21.56 9.76
C ASP A 98 -7.12 -20.84 10.04
N ARG A 99 -7.51 -20.67 11.30
CA ARG A 99 -8.70 -19.92 11.69
C ARG A 99 -8.62 -18.43 11.29
N VAL A 100 -7.45 -17.80 11.41
CA VAL A 100 -7.25 -16.43 10.91
C VAL A 100 -7.40 -16.39 9.40
N ALA A 101 -6.80 -17.34 8.66
CA ALA A 101 -6.90 -17.42 7.21
C ALA A 101 -8.35 -17.57 6.74
N GLU A 102 -9.13 -18.47 7.38
CA GLU A 102 -10.56 -18.67 7.10
C GLU A 102 -11.38 -17.39 7.33
N THR A 103 -11.11 -16.69 8.44
CA THR A 103 -11.83 -15.46 8.77
C THR A 103 -11.56 -14.34 7.78
N VAL A 104 -10.32 -14.21 7.27
CA VAL A 104 -9.92 -13.12 6.37
C VAL A 104 -9.96 -13.48 4.88
N ASP A 105 -10.40 -14.68 4.51
CA ASP A 105 -10.44 -15.17 3.12
C ASP A 105 -11.23 -14.24 2.18
N HIS A 106 -12.25 -13.57 2.70
CA HIS A 106 -13.06 -12.59 1.94
C HIS A 106 -12.31 -11.29 1.58
N VAL A 107 -11.23 -10.93 2.29
CA VAL A 107 -10.45 -9.68 2.09
C VAL A 107 -9.04 -9.96 1.58
N GLY A 108 -8.51 -11.14 1.83
CA GLY A 108 -7.13 -11.47 1.51
C GLY A 108 -6.93 -12.95 1.22
N ARG A 109 -5.72 -13.31 0.87
CA ARG A 109 -5.32 -14.69 0.63
C ARG A 109 -3.98 -15.00 1.27
N VAL A 110 -3.73 -16.27 1.54
CA VAL A 110 -2.44 -16.74 2.04
C VAL A 110 -1.40 -16.73 0.92
N GLU A 111 -0.32 -15.96 1.08
CA GLU A 111 0.85 -15.94 0.19
C GLU A 111 1.88 -16.96 0.64
N VAL A 112 2.14 -17.01 1.95
CA VAL A 112 3.05 -17.98 2.56
C VAL A 112 2.29 -18.75 3.64
N PHE A 113 2.21 -20.07 3.45
CA PHE A 113 1.56 -20.97 4.42
C PHE A 113 2.30 -20.98 5.76
N PRO A 114 1.61 -21.39 6.85
CA PRO A 114 2.21 -21.48 8.17
C PRO A 114 3.52 -22.25 8.17
N LYS A 115 4.62 -21.59 8.48
CA LYS A 115 5.96 -22.15 8.58
C LYS A 115 6.55 -21.85 9.95
N GLN A 116 7.13 -22.86 10.58
CA GLN A 116 7.84 -22.68 11.83
C GLN A 116 9.22 -22.06 11.58
N ASP A 117 9.53 -21.01 12.30
CA ASP A 117 10.79 -20.29 12.29
C ASP A 117 11.28 -20.13 13.74
N GLY A 118 12.12 -21.07 14.18
CA GLY A 118 12.60 -21.15 15.55
C GLY A 118 11.46 -21.24 16.57
N ARG A 119 11.34 -20.21 17.42
CA ARG A 119 10.29 -20.11 18.46
C ARG A 119 8.99 -19.50 17.95
N ASN A 120 8.92 -19.18 16.68
CA ASN A 120 7.77 -18.51 16.08
C ASN A 120 7.20 -19.36 14.96
N MET A 121 5.92 -19.19 14.67
CA MET A 121 5.30 -19.68 13.44
C MET A 121 4.79 -18.47 12.67
N ILE A 122 5.12 -18.43 11.38
CA ILE A 122 4.87 -17.25 10.53
C ILE A 122 3.98 -17.65 9.37
N MET A 123 3.01 -16.80 9.07
CA MET A 123 2.17 -16.86 7.87
C MET A 123 2.11 -15.46 7.26
N VAL A 124 2.13 -15.35 5.94
CA VAL A 124 1.99 -14.08 5.24
C VAL A 124 0.69 -14.05 4.46
N LEU A 125 -0.08 -13.00 4.71
CA LEU A 125 -1.33 -12.71 4.03
C LEU A 125 -1.14 -11.52 3.09
N VAL A 126 -1.73 -11.61 1.91
CA VAL A 126 -1.78 -10.51 0.93
C VAL A 126 -3.22 -10.08 0.70
N PRO A 127 -3.45 -8.80 0.39
CA PRO A 127 -4.79 -8.34 0.04
C PRO A 127 -5.32 -9.05 -1.21
N GLY A 128 -6.60 -9.37 -1.21
CA GLY A 128 -7.29 -9.96 -2.36
C GLY A 128 -7.32 -9.01 -3.56
N GLN A 129 -7.46 -9.55 -4.77
CA GLN A 129 -7.47 -8.73 -6.00
C GLN A 129 -8.63 -7.72 -6.07
N GLY A 130 -9.74 -7.97 -5.36
CA GLY A 130 -10.88 -7.06 -5.27
C GLY A 130 -10.56 -5.77 -4.52
N THR A 131 -9.82 -5.86 -3.43
CA THR A 131 -9.40 -4.72 -2.60
C THR A 131 -8.42 -3.80 -3.32
N ARG A 132 -7.57 -4.35 -4.18
CA ARG A 132 -6.63 -3.58 -4.99
C ARG A 132 -7.34 -2.74 -6.06
N ARG A 133 -8.31 -3.31 -6.77
CA ARG A 133 -9.12 -2.58 -7.77
C ARG A 133 -9.98 -1.47 -7.17
N GLN A 134 -10.54 -1.70 -5.98
CA GLN A 134 -11.32 -0.68 -5.28
C GLN A 134 -10.46 0.51 -4.82
N ARG A 135 -9.20 0.29 -4.48
CA ARG A 135 -8.27 1.37 -4.12
C ARG A 135 -7.78 2.17 -5.31
N GLU A 136 -7.48 1.52 -6.42
CA GLU A 136 -7.12 2.21 -7.65
C GLU A 136 -8.28 3.09 -8.13
N ALA A 137 -9.53 2.59 -8.05
CA ALA A 137 -10.72 3.37 -8.35
C ALA A 137 -10.99 4.52 -7.35
N ALA A 138 -10.70 4.33 -6.06
CA ALA A 138 -10.86 5.37 -5.04
C ALA A 138 -9.75 6.42 -5.07
N ALA A 139 -8.56 6.09 -5.54
CA ALA A 139 -7.48 7.03 -5.76
C ALA A 139 -7.76 7.93 -6.97
N ASP A 140 -8.26 7.39 -8.07
CA ASP A 140 -8.69 8.15 -9.24
C ASP A 140 -9.84 9.13 -8.92
N HIS A 141 -10.75 8.75 -8.03
CA HIS A 141 -11.85 9.63 -7.60
C HIS A 141 -11.39 10.77 -6.69
N ARG A 142 -10.32 10.59 -5.92
CA ARG A 142 -9.77 11.66 -5.07
C ARG A 142 -9.00 12.70 -5.88
N ASP A 143 -8.29 12.29 -6.91
CA ASP A 143 -7.61 13.23 -7.81
C ASP A 143 -8.60 14.00 -8.70
N ALA A 144 -9.75 13.42 -9.04
CA ALA A 144 -10.82 14.10 -9.77
C ALA A 144 -11.59 15.11 -8.91
N ALA A 145 -11.69 14.90 -7.58
CA ALA A 145 -12.38 15.80 -6.66
C ALA A 145 -11.53 17.00 -6.19
N ALA A 146 -10.23 17.00 -6.46
CA ALA A 146 -9.31 18.08 -6.07
C ALA A 146 -9.29 19.27 -7.05
N VAL A 147 -10.05 19.21 -8.15
CA VAL A 147 -10.20 20.30 -9.10
C VAL A 147 -11.55 20.98 -8.87
N VAL A 148 -11.70 21.65 -7.72
CA VAL A 148 -12.76 22.63 -7.51
C VAL A 148 -12.16 24.00 -7.86
N PRO A 149 -12.67 24.72 -8.86
CA PRO A 149 -12.24 26.09 -9.12
C PRO A 149 -12.65 26.98 -7.95
N PRO A 150 -11.85 28.02 -7.61
CA PRO A 150 -12.19 28.91 -6.52
C PRO A 150 -13.53 29.61 -6.83
N VAL A 151 -14.46 29.49 -5.89
CA VAL A 151 -15.72 30.22 -5.91
C VAL A 151 -15.37 31.69 -5.80
N ALA A 152 -15.75 32.47 -6.80
CA ALA A 152 -15.65 33.91 -6.78
C ALA A 152 -16.49 34.47 -5.63
N ASP A 153 -15.89 35.33 -4.82
CA ASP A 153 -16.52 36.06 -3.74
C ASP A 153 -17.73 36.86 -4.25
N PRO A 154 -18.86 36.84 -3.54
CA PRO A 154 -19.95 37.77 -3.87
C PRO A 154 -19.54 39.20 -3.46
N VAL A 155 -19.34 40.04 -4.46
CA VAL A 155 -19.17 41.46 -4.24
C VAL A 155 -20.36 42.05 -3.50
N ASP A 156 -20.01 42.66 -2.42
CA ASP A 156 -20.74 43.60 -1.57
C ASP A 156 -21.70 44.51 -2.36
N ALA A 157 -22.99 44.37 -2.13
CA ALA A 157 -23.99 45.35 -2.55
C ALA A 157 -24.36 46.19 -1.33
N ALA A 158 -23.56 47.22 -1.13
CA ALA A 158 -23.81 48.25 -0.14
C ALA A 158 -25.09 49.03 -0.44
N ALA A 159 -25.94 49.13 0.55
CA ALA A 159 -26.74 50.21 1.05
C ALA A 159 -27.11 51.39 0.05
N VAL A 160 -28.38 51.49 -0.24
CA VAL A 160 -29.04 52.77 -0.49
C VAL A 160 -30.17 52.94 0.52
N VAL A 161 -29.99 53.91 1.42
CA VAL A 161 -31.05 54.48 2.27
C VAL A 161 -31.54 55.72 1.54
N PRO A 162 -32.83 55.90 1.28
CA PRO A 162 -33.43 57.18 0.93
C PRO A 162 -34.07 57.85 2.14
N PRO A 163 -34.41 59.12 2.05
CA PRO A 163 -34.57 60.14 3.11
C PRO A 163 -35.83 60.00 3.97
#